data_f539a3827c11071a7623ee80879d7a45
#
_entry.id   f539a3827c11071a7623ee80879d7a45
#
_cell.length_a   1.000
_cell.length_b   1.000
_cell.length_c   1.000
_cell.angle_alpha   90.00
_cell.angle_beta   90.00
_cell.angle_gamma   90.00
#
_symmetry.space_group_name_H-M   'P 1'
#
loop_
_entity.id
_entity.type
_entity.pdbx_description
1 polymer ?
#
loop_
_entity_poly.entity_id
_entity_poly.type
_entity_poly.pdbx_seq_one_letter_code
_entity_poly.pdbx_strand_id
1 'polypeptide(L)'
;MGRIMAKRKSDMILKSVDDLKDEIDYKDFEYKEYFNLLCELVPDNSLEKLEINAIDEKNMKTEGLVYVFVIQGKIFKIGHSITPITKRVQSYNCGKVEYRKNGTCSTTNYFILQSLLKINKVVQVYAFFPEQPTYTLFGKTYQDSFSTSKRAENVILENFIKNHNKKTYRMHTDLKRLHIKS
;
A
#
# COMPACT_ATOMS: atom_id res chain seq x y z
N MET A 1 30.14 22.96 9.37
CA MET A 1 28.97 22.59 8.49
C MET A 1 28.59 21.16 8.76
N GLY A 2 27.60 20.92 9.62
CA GLY A 2 27.17 19.56 10.00
C GLY A 2 26.36 18.92 8.87
N ARG A 3 26.80 17.77 8.37
CA ARG A 3 26.02 16.91 7.46
C ARG A 3 24.78 16.44 8.22
N ILE A 4 23.60 16.94 7.85
CA ILE A 4 22.32 16.36 8.28
C ILE A 4 22.27 14.96 7.67
N MET A 5 22.58 13.94 8.49
CA MET A 5 22.39 12.54 8.06
C MET A 5 20.89 12.33 7.83
N ALA A 6 20.51 11.98 6.61
CA ALA A 6 19.16 11.55 6.30
C ALA A 6 18.82 10.36 7.22
N LYS A 7 17.77 10.49 8.06
CA LYS A 7 17.29 9.41 8.95
C LYS A 7 17.12 8.13 8.13
N ARG A 8 17.69 7.03 8.61
CA ARG A 8 17.47 5.71 8.00
C ARG A 8 15.97 5.36 8.09
N LYS A 9 15.41 4.72 7.06
CA LYS A 9 13.98 4.32 7.03
C LYS A 9 13.53 3.48 8.23
N SER A 10 14.43 2.76 8.89
CA SER A 10 14.16 2.05 10.15
C SER A 10 13.78 2.98 11.31
N ASP A 11 14.16 4.27 11.23
CA ASP A 11 13.87 5.26 12.26
C ASP A 11 12.52 5.93 12.06
N MET A 12 11.79 5.56 10.99
CA MET A 12 10.49 6.14 10.59
C MET A 12 9.30 5.24 10.94
N ILE A 13 9.50 4.14 11.68
CA ILE A 13 8.39 3.27 12.11
C ILE A 13 7.43 4.10 12.96
N LEU A 14 6.15 4.11 12.57
CA LEU A 14 5.10 4.78 13.34
C LEU A 14 4.89 4.05 14.65
N LYS A 15 4.64 4.80 15.71
CA LYS A 15 4.54 4.27 17.07
C LYS A 15 3.12 4.26 17.60
N SER A 16 2.29 5.15 17.07
CA SER A 16 0.90 5.33 17.50
C SER A 16 0.03 5.90 16.38
N VAL A 17 -1.27 5.95 16.60
CA VAL A 17 -2.22 6.62 15.70
C VAL A 17 -1.95 8.12 15.60
N ASP A 18 -1.40 8.74 16.65
CA ASP A 18 -1.10 10.17 16.66
C ASP A 18 -0.07 10.56 15.60
N ASP A 19 0.77 9.61 15.19
CA ASP A 19 1.71 9.84 14.09
C ASP A 19 1.00 10.01 12.73
N LEU A 20 -0.31 9.65 12.66
CA LEU A 20 -1.14 9.81 11.47
C LEU A 20 -2.02 11.08 11.51
N LYS A 21 -1.98 11.90 12.57
CA LYS A 21 -2.88 13.04 12.77
C LYS A 21 -2.89 14.02 11.59
N ASP A 22 -1.74 14.20 10.94
CA ASP A 22 -1.57 15.12 9.82
C ASP A 22 -1.83 14.46 8.45
N GLU A 23 -2.16 13.16 8.42
CA GLU A 23 -2.49 12.45 7.19
C GLU A 23 -3.91 12.79 6.70
N ILE A 24 -4.16 12.51 5.41
CA ILE A 24 -5.43 12.81 4.77
C ILE A 24 -6.51 11.83 5.27
N ASP A 25 -7.68 12.37 5.58
CA ASP A 25 -8.86 11.55 5.88
C ASP A 25 -9.33 10.81 4.62
N TYR A 26 -9.71 9.54 4.78
CA TYR A 26 -10.23 8.76 3.66
C TYR A 26 -11.52 9.37 3.07
N LYS A 27 -12.34 10.05 3.89
CA LYS A 27 -13.53 10.76 3.41
C LYS A 27 -13.21 11.86 2.39
N ASP A 28 -12.00 12.44 2.47
CA ASP A 28 -11.53 13.51 1.60
C ASP A 28 -10.70 12.96 0.41
N PHE A 29 -10.60 11.63 0.29
CA PHE A 29 -9.92 10.99 -0.81
C PHE A 29 -10.74 11.09 -2.10
N GLU A 30 -10.17 11.72 -3.11
CA GLU A 30 -10.80 12.07 -4.38
C GLU A 30 -11.39 10.85 -5.13
N TYR A 31 -10.76 9.69 -5.01
CA TYR A 31 -11.16 8.47 -5.71
C TYR A 31 -11.96 7.48 -4.87
N LYS A 32 -12.38 7.85 -3.66
CA LYS A 32 -13.03 6.93 -2.71
C LYS A 32 -14.23 6.17 -3.28
N GLU A 33 -14.98 6.80 -4.20
CA GLU A 33 -16.19 6.20 -4.82
C GLU A 33 -15.88 4.98 -5.72
N TYR A 34 -14.63 4.84 -6.15
CA TYR A 34 -14.19 3.68 -6.92
C TYR A 34 -13.72 2.52 -6.05
N PHE A 35 -13.55 2.74 -4.75
CA PHE A 35 -12.99 1.77 -3.83
C PHE A 35 -14.05 1.17 -2.93
N ASN A 36 -14.06 -0.16 -2.84
CA ASN A 36 -14.92 -0.90 -1.93
C ASN A 36 -14.11 -1.50 -0.78
N LEU A 37 -14.72 -1.61 0.39
CA LEU A 37 -14.10 -2.27 1.55
C LEU A 37 -13.95 -3.76 1.25
N LEU A 38 -12.71 -4.22 1.17
CA LEU A 38 -12.36 -5.60 0.80
C LEU A 38 -12.17 -6.49 2.01
N CYS A 39 -11.39 -6.04 2.98
CA CYS A 39 -11.05 -6.78 4.19
C CYS A 39 -10.56 -5.86 5.29
N GLU A 40 -10.38 -6.41 6.47
CA GLU A 40 -9.67 -5.78 7.58
C GLU A 40 -8.39 -6.56 7.90
N LEU A 41 -7.33 -5.84 8.30
CA LEU A 41 -6.12 -6.43 8.81
C LEU A 41 -6.07 -6.18 10.31
N VAL A 42 -5.92 -7.28 11.06
CA VAL A 42 -5.80 -7.24 12.52
C VAL A 42 -4.36 -7.55 12.91
N PRO A 43 -3.67 -6.60 13.57
CA PRO A 43 -2.32 -6.83 14.06
C PRO A 43 -2.30 -7.92 15.16
N ASP A 44 -1.48 -8.96 14.95
CA ASP A 44 -1.17 -9.98 15.96
C ASP A 44 0.29 -9.80 16.39
N ASN A 45 0.46 -9.16 17.54
CA ASN A 45 1.78 -8.91 18.11
C ASN A 45 2.47 -10.18 18.62
N SER A 46 1.70 -11.22 18.97
CA SER A 46 2.24 -12.48 19.49
C SER A 46 2.94 -13.30 18.39
N LEU A 47 2.40 -13.27 17.20
CA LEU A 47 2.93 -13.97 16.01
C LEU A 47 3.69 -13.04 15.05
N GLU A 48 3.77 -11.74 15.38
CA GLU A 48 4.40 -10.71 14.54
C GLU A 48 3.87 -10.78 13.10
N LYS A 49 2.54 -10.70 12.95
CA LYS A 49 1.84 -10.78 11.66
C LYS A 49 0.58 -9.92 11.62
N LEU A 50 0.05 -9.77 10.41
CA LEU A 50 -1.29 -9.21 10.14
C LEU A 50 -2.20 -10.39 9.78
N GLU A 51 -3.30 -10.53 10.49
CA GLU A 51 -4.39 -11.45 10.16
C GLU A 51 -5.40 -10.75 9.25
N ILE A 52 -6.04 -11.51 8.36
CA ILE A 52 -6.99 -10.98 7.38
C ILE A 52 -8.39 -11.44 7.76
N ASN A 53 -9.28 -10.49 8.01
CA ASN A 53 -10.71 -10.72 8.13
C ASN A 53 -11.36 -10.29 6.80
N ALA A 54 -11.78 -11.26 5.99
CA ALA A 54 -12.43 -10.99 4.71
C ALA A 54 -13.82 -10.36 4.94
N ILE A 55 -14.15 -9.34 4.13
CA ILE A 55 -15.47 -8.71 4.09
C ILE A 55 -16.12 -8.99 2.73
N ASP A 56 -15.38 -8.76 1.65
CA ASP A 56 -15.79 -9.12 0.30
C ASP A 56 -15.06 -10.39 -0.15
N GLU A 57 -15.55 -11.55 0.32
CA GLU A 57 -14.93 -12.86 0.05
C GLU A 57 -14.77 -13.15 -1.45
N LYS A 58 -15.70 -12.66 -2.27
CA LYS A 58 -15.70 -12.85 -3.73
C LYS A 58 -14.43 -12.28 -4.36
N ASN A 59 -14.02 -11.10 -3.91
CA ASN A 59 -12.90 -10.36 -4.50
C ASN A 59 -11.55 -10.63 -3.80
N MET A 60 -11.53 -11.41 -2.71
CA MET A 60 -10.28 -11.73 -2.00
C MET A 60 -9.23 -12.45 -2.86
N LYS A 61 -9.68 -13.18 -3.90
CA LYS A 61 -8.80 -13.92 -4.83
C LYS A 61 -8.54 -13.17 -6.13
N THR A 62 -9.16 -11.99 -6.31
CA THR A 62 -9.03 -11.20 -7.55
C THR A 62 -7.65 -10.54 -7.60
N GLU A 63 -7.01 -10.63 -8.75
CA GLU A 63 -5.70 -10.07 -9.05
C GLU A 63 -5.81 -8.67 -9.66
N GLY A 64 -4.70 -7.93 -9.69
CA GLY A 64 -4.64 -6.66 -10.40
C GLY A 64 -5.38 -5.52 -9.70
N LEU A 65 -5.17 -5.33 -8.39
CA LEU A 65 -5.88 -4.31 -7.59
C LEU A 65 -5.00 -3.10 -7.24
N VAL A 66 -5.65 -1.96 -7.07
CA VAL A 66 -5.15 -0.82 -6.28
C VAL A 66 -5.82 -0.89 -4.91
N TYR A 67 -5.08 -0.64 -3.85
CA TYR A 67 -5.61 -0.69 -2.49
C TYR A 67 -5.19 0.53 -1.66
N VAL A 68 -6.05 0.87 -0.70
CA VAL A 68 -5.82 1.93 0.28
C VAL A 68 -5.94 1.32 1.67
N PHE A 69 -4.91 1.47 2.50
CA PHE A 69 -4.95 1.12 3.91
C PHE A 69 -5.38 2.34 4.70
N VAL A 70 -6.43 2.16 5.49
CA VAL A 70 -7.04 3.21 6.30
C VAL A 70 -7.03 2.77 7.78
N ILE A 71 -6.56 3.65 8.65
CA ILE A 71 -6.50 3.43 10.09
C ILE A 71 -7.24 4.57 10.76
N GLN A 72 -8.34 4.26 11.46
CA GLN A 72 -9.18 5.27 12.11
C GLN A 72 -9.53 6.46 11.20
N GLY A 73 -9.90 6.15 9.95
CA GLY A 73 -10.27 7.14 8.94
C GLY A 73 -9.10 7.82 8.23
N LYS A 74 -7.85 7.64 8.67
CA LYS A 74 -6.66 8.23 8.04
C LYS A 74 -6.04 7.31 7.02
N ILE A 75 -5.64 7.85 5.87
CA ILE A 75 -4.93 7.09 4.83
C ILE A 75 -3.49 6.85 5.29
N PHE A 76 -3.17 5.58 5.56
CA PHE A 76 -1.82 5.14 5.87
C PHE A 76 -1.00 4.85 4.61
N LYS A 77 -1.64 4.22 3.60
CA LYS A 77 -0.94 3.76 2.41
C LYS A 77 -1.88 3.63 1.22
N ILE A 78 -1.38 4.04 0.06
CA ILE A 78 -1.92 3.70 -1.26
C ILE A 78 -0.91 2.77 -1.94
N GLY A 79 -1.36 1.74 -2.63
CA GLY A 79 -0.50 0.78 -3.31
C GLY A 79 -1.24 -0.05 -4.34
N HIS A 80 -0.49 -0.78 -5.16
CA HIS A 80 -1.06 -1.75 -6.09
C HIS A 80 -0.51 -3.16 -5.84
N SER A 81 -1.21 -4.16 -6.37
CA SER A 81 -0.73 -5.54 -6.44
C SER A 81 -1.21 -6.18 -7.73
N ILE A 82 -0.34 -6.92 -8.39
CA ILE A 82 -0.69 -7.78 -9.52
C ILE A 82 -1.20 -9.15 -9.05
N THR A 83 -1.02 -9.47 -7.78
CA THR A 83 -1.51 -10.69 -7.12
C THR A 83 -2.63 -10.33 -6.15
N PRO A 84 -3.43 -11.31 -5.68
CA PRO A 84 -4.49 -11.07 -4.70
C PRO A 84 -3.97 -10.38 -3.43
N ILE A 85 -4.88 -9.68 -2.74
CA ILE A 85 -4.53 -8.97 -1.49
C ILE A 85 -3.96 -9.91 -0.43
N THR A 86 -4.41 -11.16 -0.38
CA THR A 86 -3.89 -12.19 0.55
C THR A 86 -2.39 -12.42 0.39
N LYS A 87 -1.92 -12.59 -0.86
CA LYS A 87 -0.48 -12.72 -1.16
C LYS A 87 0.28 -11.42 -0.85
N ARG A 88 -0.35 -10.27 -1.08
CA ARG A 88 0.26 -8.99 -0.77
C ARG A 88 0.46 -8.80 0.73
N VAL A 89 -0.53 -9.14 1.56
CA VAL A 89 -0.42 -9.12 3.02
C VAL A 89 0.61 -10.13 3.51
N GLN A 90 0.64 -11.33 2.95
CA GLN A 90 1.69 -12.31 3.26
C GLN A 90 3.10 -11.76 2.99
N SER A 91 3.28 -11.00 1.90
CA SER A 91 4.54 -10.30 1.64
C SER A 91 4.88 -9.28 2.72
N TYR A 92 3.89 -8.56 3.28
CA TYR A 92 4.12 -7.67 4.42
C TYR A 92 4.49 -8.44 5.68
N ASN A 93 3.89 -9.62 5.91
CA ASN A 93 4.21 -10.50 7.04
C ASN A 93 5.65 -11.04 7.00
N CYS A 94 6.36 -10.90 5.87
CA CYS A 94 7.82 -11.10 5.82
C CYS A 94 8.61 -9.94 6.45
N GLY A 95 7.97 -8.86 6.90
CA GLY A 95 8.60 -7.69 7.53
C GLY A 95 8.98 -7.87 8.99
N LYS A 96 9.21 -9.10 9.45
CA LYS A 96 9.58 -9.43 10.82
C LYS A 96 10.96 -8.90 11.20
N VAL A 97 11.17 -8.64 12.50
CA VAL A 97 12.45 -8.16 13.02
C VAL A 97 13.59 -9.14 12.69
N GLU A 98 13.34 -10.45 12.86
CA GLU A 98 14.32 -11.48 12.54
C GLU A 98 14.72 -11.46 11.05
N TYR A 99 13.74 -11.40 10.14
CA TYR A 99 14.03 -11.35 8.69
C TYR A 99 14.76 -10.08 8.28
N ARG A 100 14.52 -8.98 8.99
CA ARG A 100 15.28 -7.73 8.79
C ARG A 100 16.73 -7.88 9.19
N LYS A 101 17.02 -8.51 10.35
CA LYS A 101 18.39 -8.77 10.83
C LYS A 101 19.15 -9.65 9.84
N ASN A 102 18.49 -10.66 9.29
CA ASN A 102 19.06 -11.61 8.32
C ASN A 102 19.14 -11.07 6.89
N GLY A 103 18.70 -9.84 6.64
CA GLY A 103 18.71 -9.22 5.31
C GLY A 103 17.70 -9.80 4.30
N THR A 104 16.74 -10.63 4.75
CA THR A 104 15.82 -11.35 3.88
C THR A 104 14.50 -10.62 3.63
N CYS A 105 14.24 -9.49 4.28
CA CYS A 105 13.06 -8.68 4.02
C CYS A 105 13.38 -7.29 3.46
N SER A 106 12.45 -6.78 2.63
CA SER A 106 12.55 -5.41 2.12
C SER A 106 12.31 -4.38 3.23
N THR A 107 12.98 -3.22 3.13
CA THR A 107 12.75 -2.09 4.05
C THR A 107 11.28 -1.66 4.08
N THR A 108 10.58 -1.75 2.94
CA THR A 108 9.15 -1.41 2.87
C THR A 108 8.28 -2.38 3.66
N ASN A 109 8.49 -3.69 3.51
CA ASN A 109 7.71 -4.69 4.24
C ASN A 109 7.97 -4.57 5.75
N TYR A 110 9.23 -4.39 6.15
CA TYR A 110 9.59 -4.15 7.54
C TYR A 110 8.89 -2.91 8.10
N PHE A 111 8.96 -1.77 7.41
CA PHE A 111 8.30 -0.54 7.83
C PHE A 111 6.78 -0.74 7.98
N ILE A 112 6.11 -1.34 7.00
CA ILE A 112 4.67 -1.54 7.02
C ILE A 112 4.28 -2.43 8.20
N LEU A 113 4.85 -3.64 8.31
CA LEU A 113 4.50 -4.58 9.37
C LEU A 113 4.76 -3.97 10.75
N GLN A 114 5.96 -3.46 10.99
CA GLN A 114 6.34 -2.94 12.30
C GLN A 114 5.52 -1.71 12.71
N SER A 115 5.17 -0.83 11.77
CA SER A 115 4.30 0.30 12.07
C SER A 115 2.90 -0.16 12.45
N LEU A 116 2.30 -1.09 11.69
CA LEU A 116 0.96 -1.58 11.97
C LEU A 116 0.88 -2.35 13.29
N LEU A 117 1.89 -3.16 13.61
CA LEU A 117 1.98 -3.84 14.90
C LEU A 117 2.09 -2.86 16.08
N LYS A 118 2.88 -1.78 15.93
CA LYS A 118 3.04 -0.75 16.97
C LYS A 118 1.79 0.11 17.16
N ILE A 119 1.16 0.53 16.06
CA ILE A 119 -0.11 1.26 16.09
C ILE A 119 -1.20 0.40 16.74
N ASN A 120 -1.17 -0.92 16.49
CA ASN A 120 -2.07 -1.91 17.09
C ASN A 120 -3.56 -1.55 16.95
N LYS A 121 -3.97 -1.16 15.76
CA LYS A 121 -5.36 -0.86 15.37
C LYS A 121 -5.72 -1.64 14.13
N VAL A 122 -7.02 -1.95 13.99
CA VAL A 122 -7.57 -2.55 12.77
C VAL A 122 -7.29 -1.63 11.59
N VAL A 123 -6.84 -2.22 10.49
CA VAL A 123 -6.59 -1.53 9.22
C VAL A 123 -7.68 -1.92 8.24
N GLN A 124 -8.49 -0.97 7.82
CA GLN A 124 -9.45 -1.18 6.74
C GLN A 124 -8.72 -1.16 5.40
N VAL A 125 -8.99 -2.14 4.56
CA VAL A 125 -8.41 -2.27 3.22
C VAL A 125 -9.51 -2.03 2.20
N TYR A 126 -9.46 -0.87 1.57
CA TYR A 126 -10.31 -0.55 0.43
C TYR A 126 -9.60 -0.92 -0.86
N ALA A 127 -10.31 -1.48 -1.83
CA ALA A 127 -9.75 -1.94 -3.08
C ALA A 127 -10.55 -1.47 -4.30
N PHE A 128 -9.83 -1.19 -5.38
CA PHE A 128 -10.32 -0.94 -6.72
C PHE A 128 -9.66 -1.93 -7.68
N PHE A 129 -10.46 -2.54 -8.54
CA PHE A 129 -10.02 -3.51 -9.53
C PHE A 129 -10.18 -2.91 -10.93
N PRO A 130 -9.15 -2.23 -11.47
CA PRO A 130 -9.22 -1.69 -12.82
C PRO A 130 -9.28 -2.80 -13.86
N GLU A 131 -10.10 -2.61 -14.89
CA GLU A 131 -10.18 -3.55 -16.01
C GLU A 131 -8.82 -3.68 -16.70
N GLN A 132 -8.46 -4.92 -17.04
CA GLN A 132 -7.27 -5.20 -17.82
C GLN A 132 -7.62 -5.16 -19.31
N PRO A 133 -7.03 -4.23 -20.10
CA PRO A 133 -7.32 -4.12 -21.52
C PRO A 133 -6.98 -5.41 -22.27
N THR A 134 -7.78 -5.74 -23.25
CA THR A 134 -7.51 -6.82 -24.21
C THR A 134 -7.40 -6.25 -25.61
N TYR A 135 -6.63 -6.92 -26.45
CA TYR A 135 -6.51 -6.61 -27.88
C TYR A 135 -6.50 -7.90 -28.70
N THR A 136 -6.94 -7.82 -29.95
CA THR A 136 -6.96 -8.98 -30.85
C THR A 136 -5.90 -8.83 -31.93
N LEU A 137 -5.05 -9.83 -32.06
CA LEU A 137 -4.06 -9.95 -33.14
C LEU A 137 -4.25 -11.31 -33.83
N PHE A 138 -4.33 -11.30 -35.15
CA PHE A 138 -4.41 -12.51 -35.97
C PHE A 138 -5.55 -13.46 -35.50
N GLY A 139 -6.69 -12.90 -35.07
CA GLY A 139 -7.86 -13.67 -34.62
C GLY A 139 -7.74 -14.26 -33.22
N LYS A 140 -6.68 -13.94 -32.47
CA LYS A 140 -6.50 -14.35 -31.06
C LYS A 140 -6.55 -13.14 -30.13
N THR A 141 -7.22 -13.30 -29.00
CA THR A 141 -7.33 -12.27 -27.97
C THR A 141 -6.18 -12.40 -26.97
N TYR A 142 -5.55 -11.27 -26.66
CA TYR A 142 -4.45 -11.15 -25.72
C TYR A 142 -4.80 -10.10 -24.67
N GLN A 143 -4.32 -10.28 -23.44
CA GLN A 143 -4.33 -9.22 -22.43
C GLN A 143 -3.08 -8.35 -22.56
N ASP A 144 -3.22 -7.03 -22.23
CA ASP A 144 -2.06 -6.14 -22.14
C ASP A 144 -1.09 -6.69 -21.06
N SER A 145 0.17 -6.81 -21.40
CA SER A 145 1.21 -7.28 -20.47
C SER A 145 1.49 -6.29 -19.34
N PHE A 146 1.14 -5.02 -19.51
CA PHE A 146 1.35 -3.99 -18.51
C PHE A 146 0.16 -3.91 -17.53
N SER A 147 0.42 -4.08 -16.25
CA SER A 147 -0.62 -4.06 -15.21
C SER A 147 -1.38 -2.72 -15.16
N THR A 148 -2.70 -2.76 -15.41
CA THR A 148 -3.58 -1.60 -15.28
C THR A 148 -3.62 -1.08 -13.84
N SER A 149 -3.51 -1.97 -12.85
CA SER A 149 -3.43 -1.56 -11.43
C SER A 149 -2.21 -0.67 -11.15
N LYS A 150 -1.08 -0.90 -11.81
CA LYS A 150 0.09 -0.03 -11.69
C LYS A 150 -0.13 1.33 -12.33
N ARG A 151 -0.78 1.39 -13.49
CA ARG A 151 -1.15 2.66 -14.13
C ARG A 151 -2.12 3.46 -13.27
N ALA A 152 -3.16 2.81 -12.75
CA ALA A 152 -4.14 3.42 -11.87
C ALA A 152 -3.50 3.94 -10.57
N GLU A 153 -2.63 3.17 -9.92
CA GLU A 153 -1.86 3.65 -8.77
C GLU A 153 -1.09 4.93 -9.10
N ASN A 154 -0.37 4.97 -10.23
CA ASN A 154 0.41 6.13 -10.61
C ASN A 154 -0.46 7.39 -10.77
N VAL A 155 -1.59 7.30 -11.48
CA VAL A 155 -2.54 8.41 -11.66
C VAL A 155 -3.06 8.91 -10.31
N ILE A 156 -3.49 7.98 -9.45
CA ILE A 156 -3.99 8.31 -8.11
C ILE A 156 -2.90 9.02 -7.29
N LEU A 157 -1.68 8.50 -7.29
CA LEU A 157 -0.58 9.07 -6.53
C LEU A 157 -0.16 10.46 -7.04
N GLU A 158 -0.12 10.68 -8.35
CA GLU A 158 0.19 11.98 -8.95
C GLU A 158 -0.85 13.04 -8.54
N ASN A 159 -2.13 12.71 -8.64
CA ASN A 159 -3.21 13.62 -8.24
C ASN A 159 -3.24 13.85 -6.73
N PHE A 160 -3.03 12.80 -5.93
CA PHE A 160 -2.96 12.91 -4.47
C PHE A 160 -1.85 13.89 -4.04
N ILE A 161 -0.65 13.82 -4.65
CA ILE A 161 0.44 14.76 -4.37
C ILE A 161 0.05 16.19 -4.77
N LYS A 162 -0.53 16.32 -5.98
CA LYS A 162 -0.91 17.62 -6.52
C LYS A 162 -1.96 18.33 -5.66
N ASN A 163 -2.98 17.59 -5.20
CA ASN A 163 -4.12 18.17 -4.49
C ASN A 163 -3.83 18.43 -3.01
N HIS A 164 -3.02 17.59 -2.39
CA HIS A 164 -2.76 17.70 -0.95
C HIS A 164 -1.37 18.23 -0.61
N ASN A 165 -0.52 18.47 -1.61
CA ASN A 165 0.90 18.85 -1.42
C ASN A 165 1.63 17.97 -0.37
N LYS A 166 1.13 16.75 -0.17
CA LYS A 166 1.58 15.76 0.80
C LYS A 166 1.91 14.45 0.10
N LYS A 167 2.90 13.75 0.65
CA LYS A 167 3.27 12.41 0.24
C LYS A 167 2.83 11.47 1.36
N THR A 168 2.04 10.44 1.05
CA THR A 168 1.83 9.36 2.02
C THR A 168 3.17 8.76 2.42
N TYR A 169 3.25 8.15 3.61
CA TYR A 169 4.49 7.60 4.16
C TYR A 169 5.30 6.72 3.19
N ARG A 170 4.67 6.14 2.18
CA ARG A 170 5.35 5.32 1.16
C ARG A 170 5.89 6.08 -0.04
N MET A 171 5.34 7.23 -0.39
CA MET A 171 5.73 7.96 -1.60
C MET A 171 7.19 8.42 -1.61
N HIS A 172 7.82 8.52 -0.44
CA HIS A 172 9.25 8.81 -0.34
C HIS A 172 10.15 7.73 -0.95
N THR A 173 9.64 6.52 -1.21
CA THR A 173 10.44 5.40 -1.73
C THR A 173 10.36 5.22 -3.22
N ASP A 174 9.22 5.52 -3.84
CA ASP A 174 8.98 5.19 -5.26
C ASP A 174 9.25 6.38 -6.20
N LEU A 175 9.17 7.62 -5.72
CA LEU A 175 9.43 8.83 -6.52
C LEU A 175 10.87 8.98 -7.01
N LYS A 176 11.84 8.29 -6.42
CA LYS A 176 13.21 8.23 -6.99
C LYS A 176 13.28 7.45 -8.31
N ARG A 177 12.24 6.69 -8.67
CA ARG A 177 12.14 5.96 -9.94
C ARG A 177 11.34 6.69 -11.02
N LEU A 178 10.54 7.69 -10.62
CA LEU A 178 9.81 8.58 -11.53
C LEU A 178 10.64 9.85 -11.80
N HIS A 179 11.89 9.72 -12.19
CA HIS A 179 12.54 10.79 -12.94
C HIS A 179 11.94 10.79 -14.35
N ILE A 180 10.82 11.46 -14.47
CA ILE A 180 10.35 11.98 -15.75
C ILE A 180 11.45 12.96 -16.19
N LYS A 181 12.17 12.58 -17.24
CA LYS A 181 13.01 13.52 -17.97
C LYS A 181 12.08 14.59 -18.51
N SER A 182 12.18 15.80 -17.94
CA SER A 182 11.67 17.03 -18.56
C SER A 182 12.45 17.30 -19.83
#